data_d4c82c89f7464043a7ebc70c08dc8d18
#
_entry.id   d4c82c89f7464043a7ebc70c08dc8d18
#
_cell.length_a   1.000
_cell.length_b   1.000
_cell.length_c   1.000
_cell.angle_alpha   90.00
_cell.angle_beta   90.00
_cell.angle_gamma   90.00
#
_symmetry.space_group_name_H-M   'P 1'
#
loop_
_entity.id
_entity.type
_entity.pdbx_description
1 polymer ?
#
loop_
_entity_poly.entity_id
_entity_poly.type
_entity_poly.pdbx_seq_one_letter_code
_entity_poly.pdbx_strand_id
1 'polypeptide(L)'
;MFSTLFFLAHLLLCGAFVVFGIRNIKSIPGLASFLASKKVTQPETAAKIGVALQIGGGALVVLAPFVPLAGVLGGLALIVFLVLATVLFHPFWAFSGEEQKPHVQSFIMNSGLTGAFLLVIAYGL
;
A
#
# COMPACT_ATOMS: atom_id res chain seq x y z
N MET A 1 13.53 16.21 17.56
CA MET A 1 13.83 14.83 18.00
C MET A 1 12.54 14.03 18.03
N PHE A 2 12.53 12.85 17.47
CA PHE A 2 11.39 11.96 17.54
C PHE A 2 11.44 11.06 18.78
N SER A 3 10.28 10.65 19.28
CA SER A 3 10.18 9.70 20.39
C SER A 3 10.30 8.25 19.91
N THR A 4 10.61 7.35 20.84
CA THR A 4 10.58 5.91 20.56
C THR A 4 9.21 5.47 20.04
N LEU A 5 8.13 6.03 20.56
CA LEU A 5 6.78 5.73 20.10
C LEU A 5 6.58 6.14 18.63
N PHE A 6 7.13 7.27 18.23
CA PHE A 6 7.05 7.75 16.85
C PHE A 6 7.78 6.78 15.91
N PHE A 7 8.99 6.35 16.27
CA PHE A 7 9.73 5.36 15.49
C PHE A 7 8.99 4.02 15.42
N LEU A 8 8.48 3.51 16.55
CA LEU A 8 7.73 2.25 16.58
C LEU A 8 6.46 2.33 15.74
N ALA A 9 5.76 3.47 15.75
CA ALA A 9 4.58 3.67 14.93
C ALA A 9 4.90 3.53 13.43
N HIS A 10 5.98 4.14 12.97
CA HIS A 10 6.41 4.03 11.57
C HIS A 10 6.86 2.62 11.22
N LEU A 11 7.61 1.97 12.12
CA LEU A 11 8.07 0.61 11.93
C LEU A 11 6.89 -0.38 11.83
N LEU A 12 5.92 -0.27 12.73
CA LEU A 12 4.74 -1.15 12.71
C LEU A 12 3.82 -0.85 11.53
N LEU A 13 3.59 0.43 11.25
CA LEU A 13 2.74 0.84 10.13
C LEU A 13 3.27 0.32 8.80
N CYS A 14 4.55 0.41 8.58
CA CYS A 14 5.15 0.16 7.26
C CYS A 14 6.03 -1.06 7.18
N GLY A 15 6.51 -1.60 8.29
CA GLY A 15 7.24 -2.86 8.30
C GLY A 15 6.40 -3.99 7.70
N ALA A 16 5.10 -4.01 8.00
CA ALA A 16 4.16 -4.97 7.42
C ALA A 16 4.09 -4.84 5.89
N PHE A 17 4.06 -3.62 5.35
CA PHE A 17 4.06 -3.40 3.89
C PHE A 17 5.33 -3.94 3.23
N VAL A 18 6.48 -3.74 3.84
CA VAL A 18 7.75 -4.29 3.35
C VAL A 18 7.71 -5.81 3.35
N VAL A 19 7.29 -6.42 4.45
CA VAL A 19 7.20 -7.88 4.57
C VAL A 19 6.22 -8.46 3.55
N PHE A 20 5.03 -7.90 3.44
CA PHE A 20 4.04 -8.36 2.44
C PHE A 20 4.53 -8.14 1.02
N GLY A 21 5.18 -7.01 0.75
CA GLY A 21 5.75 -6.73 -0.57
C GLY A 21 6.81 -7.74 -0.95
N ILE A 22 7.71 -8.10 -0.04
CA ILE A 22 8.73 -9.14 -0.27
C ILE A 22 8.06 -10.49 -0.56
N ARG A 23 7.04 -10.85 0.20
CA ARG A 23 6.27 -12.08 -0.05
C ARG A 23 5.56 -12.05 -1.40
N ASN A 24 5.07 -10.89 -1.82
CA ASN A 24 4.39 -10.71 -3.09
C ASN A 24 5.31 -10.83 -4.31
N ILE A 25 6.63 -10.75 -4.15
CA ILE A 25 7.57 -11.00 -5.26
C ILE A 25 7.32 -12.38 -5.88
N LYS A 26 7.11 -13.40 -5.06
CA LYS A 26 6.79 -14.76 -5.53
C LYS A 26 5.41 -14.86 -6.18
N SER A 27 4.52 -13.92 -5.89
CA SER A 27 3.15 -13.90 -6.40
C SER A 27 3.00 -13.08 -7.69
N ILE A 28 4.07 -12.48 -8.20
CA ILE A 28 4.01 -11.62 -9.40
C ILE A 28 3.33 -12.33 -10.58
N PRO A 29 3.63 -13.61 -10.93
CA PRO A 29 2.94 -14.26 -12.04
C PRO A 29 1.43 -14.36 -11.82
N GLY A 30 0.98 -14.69 -10.61
CA GLY A 30 -0.45 -14.74 -10.26
C GLY A 30 -1.11 -13.37 -10.29
N LEU A 31 -0.43 -12.35 -9.78
CA LEU A 31 -0.88 -10.96 -9.83
C LEU A 31 -1.02 -10.48 -11.28
N ALA A 32 -0.04 -10.78 -12.11
CA ALA A 32 -0.07 -10.43 -13.53
C ALA A 32 -1.26 -11.10 -14.25
N SER A 33 -1.53 -12.38 -13.98
CA SER A 33 -2.68 -13.10 -14.53
C SER A 33 -4.01 -12.45 -14.10
N PHE A 34 -4.11 -12.07 -12.83
CA PHE A 34 -5.29 -11.37 -12.31
C PHE A 34 -5.47 -10.01 -12.99
N LEU A 35 -4.40 -9.22 -13.11
CA LEU A 35 -4.45 -7.91 -13.78
C LEU A 35 -4.80 -8.04 -15.25
N ALA A 36 -4.31 -9.08 -15.93
CA ALA A 36 -4.69 -9.37 -17.31
C ALA A 36 -6.20 -9.65 -17.42
N SER A 37 -6.80 -10.36 -16.46
CA SER A 37 -8.25 -10.61 -16.43
C SER A 37 -9.06 -9.32 -16.23
N LYS A 38 -8.45 -8.29 -15.64
CA LYS A 38 -9.04 -6.94 -15.49
C LYS A 38 -8.72 -6.03 -16.67
N LYS A 39 -8.17 -6.56 -17.75
CA LYS A 39 -7.82 -5.81 -18.97
C LYS A 39 -6.76 -4.74 -18.75
N VAL A 40 -5.90 -4.91 -17.77
CA VAL A 40 -4.76 -4.02 -17.54
C VAL A 40 -3.73 -4.25 -18.63
N THR A 41 -3.29 -3.17 -19.27
CA THR A 41 -2.21 -3.20 -20.27
C THR A 41 -0.88 -3.50 -19.57
N GLN A 42 -0.05 -4.38 -20.12
CA GLN A 42 1.24 -4.78 -19.54
C GLN A 42 1.10 -5.27 -18.07
N PRO A 43 0.33 -6.35 -17.83
CA PRO A 43 -0.02 -6.76 -16.49
C PRO A 43 1.18 -7.19 -15.63
N GLU A 44 2.23 -7.76 -16.24
CA GLU A 44 3.45 -8.12 -15.51
C GLU A 44 4.19 -6.90 -15.01
N THR A 45 4.34 -5.87 -15.84
CA THR A 45 4.95 -4.59 -15.46
C THR A 45 4.14 -3.93 -14.36
N ALA A 46 2.82 -3.91 -14.48
CA ALA A 46 1.92 -3.35 -13.46
C ALA A 46 2.06 -4.07 -12.12
N ALA A 47 2.16 -5.40 -12.12
CA ALA A 47 2.38 -6.20 -10.92
C ALA A 47 3.72 -5.85 -10.25
N LYS A 48 4.78 -5.73 -11.04
CA LYS A 48 6.12 -5.35 -10.56
C LYS A 48 6.12 -3.94 -9.95
N ILE A 49 5.44 -2.99 -10.60
CA ILE A 49 5.30 -1.62 -10.09
C ILE A 49 4.55 -1.63 -8.75
N GLY A 50 3.46 -2.38 -8.64
CA GLY A 50 2.71 -2.51 -7.39
C GLY A 50 3.56 -3.03 -6.24
N VAL A 51 4.33 -4.10 -6.48
CA VAL A 51 5.25 -4.66 -5.49
C VAL A 51 6.36 -3.67 -5.13
N ALA A 52 6.91 -2.96 -6.13
CA ALA A 52 7.94 -1.94 -5.90
C ALA A 52 7.42 -0.77 -5.07
N LEU A 53 6.20 -0.29 -5.32
CA LEU A 53 5.55 0.75 -4.51
C LEU A 53 5.36 0.28 -3.06
N GLN A 54 4.95 -0.96 -2.87
CA GLN A 54 4.70 -1.54 -1.56
C GLN A 54 6.00 -1.65 -0.74
N ILE A 55 7.05 -2.20 -1.32
CA ILE A 55 8.35 -2.36 -0.65
C ILE A 55 9.04 -1.00 -0.49
N GLY A 56 9.19 -0.27 -1.59
CA GLY A 56 9.90 1.02 -1.60
C GLY A 56 9.19 2.07 -0.77
N GLY A 57 7.87 2.20 -0.92
CA GLY A 57 7.06 3.11 -0.12
C GLY A 57 7.13 2.78 1.36
N GLY A 58 6.98 1.50 1.72
CA GLY A 58 7.09 1.04 3.10
C GLY A 58 8.46 1.34 3.71
N ALA A 59 9.53 1.03 2.99
CA ALA A 59 10.90 1.31 3.45
C ALA A 59 11.15 2.82 3.66
N LEU A 60 10.66 3.66 2.74
CA LEU A 60 10.78 5.11 2.87
C LEU A 60 10.03 5.65 4.09
N VAL A 61 8.84 5.13 4.37
CA VAL A 61 8.07 5.55 5.56
C VAL A 61 8.77 5.10 6.86
N VAL A 62 9.39 3.91 6.88
CA VAL A 62 10.18 3.47 8.05
C VAL A 62 11.36 4.43 8.30
N LEU A 63 11.92 5.03 7.24
CA LEU A 63 12.99 6.01 7.35
C LEU A 63 12.53 7.43 7.72
N ALA A 64 11.22 7.70 7.67
CA ALA A 64 10.67 9.03 7.91
C ALA A 64 11.13 9.70 9.22
N PRO A 65 11.29 8.98 10.34
CA PRO A 65 11.78 9.60 11.58
C PRO A 65 13.17 10.22 11.46
N PHE A 66 13.98 9.74 10.53
CA PHE A 66 15.35 10.22 10.31
C PHE A 66 15.45 11.17 9.11
N VAL A 67 14.61 10.95 8.11
CA VAL A 67 14.61 11.71 6.86
C VAL A 67 13.16 12.07 6.52
N PRO A 68 12.66 13.25 6.94
CA PRO A 68 11.25 13.63 6.74
C PRO A 68 10.77 13.54 5.29
N LEU A 69 11.62 13.91 4.32
CA LEU A 69 11.29 13.79 2.90
C LEU A 69 11.02 12.34 2.47
N ALA A 70 11.71 11.37 3.08
CA ALA A 70 11.44 9.96 2.82
C ALA A 70 10.01 9.59 3.23
N GLY A 71 9.51 10.16 4.33
CA GLY A 71 8.12 9.99 4.76
C GLY A 71 7.11 10.55 3.75
N VAL A 72 7.39 11.73 3.20
CA VAL A 72 6.53 12.34 2.16
C VAL A 72 6.46 11.43 0.93
N LEU A 73 7.62 11.05 0.39
CA LEU A 73 7.69 10.22 -0.81
C LEU A 73 7.11 8.82 -0.59
N GLY A 74 7.44 8.20 0.54
CA GLY A 74 6.92 6.88 0.89
C GLY A 74 5.41 6.89 1.14
N GLY A 75 4.92 7.90 1.84
CA GLY A 75 3.49 8.08 2.08
C GLY A 75 2.71 8.24 0.79
N LEU A 76 3.20 9.06 -0.13
CA LEU A 76 2.59 9.23 -1.47
C LEU A 76 2.59 7.91 -2.24
N ALA A 77 3.72 7.19 -2.27
CA ALA A 77 3.81 5.90 -2.95
C ALA A 77 2.81 4.88 -2.39
N LEU A 78 2.67 4.81 -1.07
CA LEU A 78 1.72 3.88 -0.44
C LEU A 78 0.27 4.30 -0.61
N ILE A 79 -0.06 5.59 -0.66
CA ILE A 79 -1.40 6.05 -0.99
C ILE A 79 -1.77 5.63 -2.42
N VAL A 80 -0.87 5.83 -3.39
CA VAL A 80 -1.07 5.37 -4.77
C VAL A 80 -1.28 3.86 -4.80
N PHE A 81 -0.44 3.10 -4.09
CA PHE A 81 -0.60 1.65 -3.97
C PHE A 81 -1.97 1.27 -3.40
N LEU A 82 -2.42 1.89 -2.32
CA LEU A 82 -3.71 1.58 -1.69
C LEU A 82 -4.90 1.91 -2.59
N VAL A 83 -4.84 3.03 -3.30
CA VAL A 83 -5.91 3.41 -4.24
C VAL A 83 -6.00 2.38 -5.37
N LEU A 84 -4.88 2.03 -5.98
CA LEU A 84 -4.85 1.03 -7.05
C LEU A 84 -5.27 -0.35 -6.55
N ALA A 85 -4.80 -0.77 -5.38
CA ALA A 85 -5.18 -2.04 -4.78
C ALA A 85 -6.69 -2.10 -4.50
N THR A 86 -7.27 -1.02 -3.98
CA THR A 86 -8.70 -0.94 -3.71
C THR A 86 -9.52 -1.04 -4.99
N VAL A 87 -9.17 -0.27 -6.02
CA VAL A 87 -9.90 -0.26 -7.29
C VAL A 87 -9.78 -1.59 -8.03
N LEU A 88 -8.61 -2.19 -8.05
CA LEU A 88 -8.35 -3.40 -8.84
C LEU A 88 -8.72 -4.69 -8.10
N PHE A 89 -8.44 -4.79 -6.80
CA PHE A 89 -8.62 -6.03 -6.04
C PHE A 89 -9.86 -6.01 -5.15
N HIS A 90 -10.37 -4.85 -4.78
CA HIS A 90 -11.49 -4.70 -3.85
C HIS A 90 -12.60 -3.79 -4.40
N PRO A 91 -13.07 -4.01 -5.66
CA PRO A 91 -14.13 -3.19 -6.24
C PRO A 91 -15.49 -3.61 -5.64
N PHE A 92 -15.78 -3.17 -4.41
CA PHE A 92 -16.99 -3.58 -3.69
C PHE A 92 -18.28 -3.25 -4.44
N TRP A 93 -18.26 -2.22 -5.29
CA TRP A 93 -19.40 -1.83 -6.14
C TRP A 93 -19.75 -2.87 -7.20
N ALA A 94 -18.83 -3.80 -7.51
CA ALA A 94 -19.05 -4.88 -8.49
C ALA A 94 -19.61 -6.16 -7.86
N PHE A 95 -19.80 -6.17 -6.54
CA PHE A 95 -20.28 -7.34 -5.78
C PHE A 95 -21.52 -6.98 -4.98
N SER A 96 -22.26 -8.01 -4.54
CA SER A 96 -23.44 -7.85 -3.69
C SER A 96 -23.50 -8.99 -2.67
N GLY A 97 -24.33 -8.81 -1.63
CA GLY A 97 -24.53 -9.82 -0.59
C GLY A 97 -23.25 -10.17 0.16
N GLU A 98 -23.06 -11.46 0.42
CA GLU A 98 -21.90 -11.95 1.20
C GLU A 98 -20.56 -11.71 0.50
N GLU A 99 -20.53 -11.77 -0.83
CA GLU A 99 -19.32 -11.55 -1.60
C GLU A 99 -18.80 -10.11 -1.50
N GLN A 100 -19.68 -9.14 -1.27
CA GLN A 100 -19.32 -7.72 -1.14
C GLN A 100 -18.62 -7.43 0.19
N LYS A 101 -18.96 -8.14 1.27
CA LYS A 101 -18.50 -7.82 2.63
C LYS A 101 -16.97 -7.73 2.77
N PRO A 102 -16.16 -8.70 2.30
CA PRO A 102 -14.71 -8.60 2.43
C PRO A 102 -14.13 -7.43 1.63
N HIS A 103 -14.74 -7.07 0.50
CA HIS A 103 -14.29 -5.92 -0.29
C HIS A 103 -14.60 -4.59 0.40
N VAL A 104 -15.77 -4.46 1.02
CA VAL A 104 -16.12 -3.28 1.83
C VAL A 104 -15.19 -3.16 3.03
N GLN A 105 -14.89 -4.26 3.71
CA GLN A 105 -13.96 -4.28 4.83
C GLN A 105 -12.56 -3.81 4.41
N SER A 106 -12.06 -4.30 3.30
CA SER A 106 -10.76 -3.87 2.76
C SER A 106 -10.75 -2.38 2.41
N PHE A 107 -11.85 -1.88 1.83
CA PHE A 107 -12.01 -0.45 1.53
C PHE A 107 -11.93 0.40 2.81
N ILE A 108 -12.64 0.00 3.86
CA ILE A 108 -12.63 0.70 5.15
C ILE A 108 -11.22 0.72 5.74
N MET A 109 -10.54 -0.43 5.77
CA MET A 109 -9.19 -0.53 6.29
C MET A 109 -8.18 0.29 5.47
N ASN A 110 -8.27 0.23 4.16
CA ASN A 110 -7.39 1.00 3.27
C ASN A 110 -7.63 2.51 3.40
N SER A 111 -8.86 2.93 3.67
CA SER A 111 -9.19 4.32 3.97
C SER A 111 -8.51 4.79 5.26
N GLY A 112 -8.55 3.96 6.30
CA GLY A 112 -7.85 4.24 7.57
C GLY A 112 -6.33 4.33 7.39
N LEU A 113 -5.74 3.40 6.64
CA LEU A 113 -4.31 3.42 6.33
C LEU A 113 -3.93 4.66 5.51
N THR A 114 -4.77 5.05 4.55
CA THR A 114 -4.55 6.28 3.79
C THR A 114 -4.50 7.50 4.71
N GLY A 115 -5.40 7.57 5.70
CA GLY A 115 -5.36 8.60 6.73
C GLY A 115 -4.05 8.62 7.51
N ALA A 116 -3.55 7.44 7.89
CA ALA A 116 -2.25 7.31 8.57
C ALA A 116 -1.09 7.82 7.70
N PHE A 117 -1.09 7.50 6.40
CA PHE A 117 -0.05 8.01 5.48
C PHE A 117 -0.16 9.51 5.23
N LEU A 118 -1.37 10.08 5.24
CA LEU A 118 -1.52 11.53 5.19
C LEU A 118 -0.90 12.21 6.42
N LEU A 119 -1.00 11.60 7.60
CA LEU A 119 -0.31 12.10 8.79
C LEU A 119 1.21 12.02 8.65
N VAL A 120 1.73 10.94 8.07
CA VAL A 120 3.18 10.79 7.80
C VAL A 120 3.65 11.89 6.84
N ILE A 121 2.89 12.15 5.78
CA ILE A 121 3.19 13.21 4.81
C ILE A 121 3.17 14.59 5.49
N ALA A 122 2.10 14.87 6.24
CA ALA A 122 1.95 16.15 6.93
C ALA A 122 3.09 16.43 7.91
N TYR A 123 3.57 15.38 8.59
CA TYR A 123 4.73 15.51 9.47
C TYR A 123 6.03 15.81 8.71
N GLY A 124 6.17 15.30 7.50
CA GLY A 124 7.36 15.47 6.67
C GLY A 124 7.41 16.81 5.89
N LEU A 125 6.29 17.53 5.83
CA LEU A 125 6.20 18.82 5.17
C LEU A 125 6.58 19.97 6.10
#